data_b01fe65469ac92c89ae23c70fcfddc39
#
_entry.id   b01fe65469ac92c89ae23c70fcfddc39
#
_cell.length_a   1.000
_cell.length_b   1.000
_cell.length_c   1.000
_cell.angle_alpha   90.00
_cell.angle_beta   90.00
_cell.angle_gamma   90.00
#
_symmetry.space_group_name_H-M   'P 1'
#
loop_
_entity.id
_entity.type
_entity.pdbx_description
1 polymer ?
#
loop_
_entity_poly.entity_id
_entity_poly.type
_entity_poly.pdbx_seq_one_letter_code
_entity_poly.pdbx_strand_id
1 'polypeptide(L)'
;PQLITCHDLTPLVASNSRKAWLRYRLWQPRHCRVATRLIAISRYVADQLVQFGVEAERIEVIPNGITIERPRVLSPGSEDLLALARHDVNKNVPALLRGVGQLQTLCPQWKGVLRIVGRSGRQSSLIQRLHRQLPAPAQVKLIDAMPLQELMACMRSSLALISASSEEGFDYPVLEAKAEGIPTIVSDIPVHREFHETSSLLFSGVDDGVGFAEQVRTLLVDSSLWSQLSRDGWTLAERLSVDAQQSAIVSQLASLVR
;
A
#
# COMPACT_ATOMS: atom_id res chain seq x y z
N PRO A 1 17.97 26.58 -9.96
CA PRO A 1 17.22 25.38 -10.31
C PRO A 1 16.50 24.82 -9.09
N GLN A 2 15.35 24.16 -9.32
CA GLN A 2 14.54 23.54 -8.27
C GLN A 2 14.21 22.10 -8.65
N LEU A 3 14.44 21.16 -7.71
CA LEU A 3 14.02 19.77 -7.80
C LEU A 3 12.86 19.57 -6.82
N ILE A 4 11.72 19.10 -7.30
CA ILE A 4 10.52 18.89 -6.47
C ILE A 4 10.09 17.43 -6.60
N THR A 5 9.84 16.76 -5.46
CA THR A 5 9.29 15.40 -5.44
C THR A 5 7.76 15.45 -5.39
N CYS A 6 7.11 14.73 -6.29
CA CYS A 6 5.68 14.47 -6.28
C CYS A 6 5.44 13.06 -5.69
N HIS A 7 4.82 13.02 -4.51
CA HIS A 7 4.51 11.75 -3.84
C HIS A 7 3.21 11.13 -4.32
N ASP A 8 2.20 11.93 -4.65
CA ASP A 8 0.92 11.44 -5.19
C ASP A 8 0.08 12.58 -5.77
N LEU A 9 -0.86 12.21 -6.61
CA LEU A 9 -1.96 13.04 -7.09
C LEU A 9 -3.32 12.48 -6.62
N THR A 10 -3.33 11.58 -5.66
CA THR A 10 -4.53 10.93 -5.06
C THR A 10 -5.65 11.93 -4.75
N PRO A 11 -5.39 13.14 -4.19
CA PRO A 11 -6.47 14.11 -3.96
C PRO A 11 -7.19 14.59 -5.22
N LEU A 12 -6.62 14.41 -6.41
CA LEU A 12 -7.27 14.74 -7.68
C LEU A 12 -8.13 13.57 -8.20
N VAL A 13 -7.76 12.34 -7.90
CA VAL A 13 -8.41 11.11 -8.39
C VAL A 13 -9.41 10.57 -7.37
N ALA A 14 -8.97 10.35 -6.13
CA ALA A 14 -9.75 9.76 -5.03
C ALA A 14 -9.82 10.69 -3.83
N SER A 15 -10.40 11.89 -4.02
CA SER A 15 -10.38 12.95 -3.02
C SER A 15 -11.25 12.65 -1.80
N ASN A 16 -10.67 12.78 -0.62
CA ASN A 16 -11.38 12.74 0.65
C ASN A 16 -12.14 14.04 0.97
N SER A 17 -11.87 15.15 0.26
CA SER A 17 -12.63 16.39 0.42
C SER A 17 -12.55 17.31 -0.81
N ARG A 18 -13.65 18.07 -1.05
CA ARG A 18 -13.66 19.11 -2.11
C ARG A 18 -12.57 20.17 -1.91
N LYS A 19 -12.25 20.51 -0.64
CA LYS A 19 -11.18 21.47 -0.30
C LYS A 19 -9.80 20.93 -0.70
N ALA A 20 -9.51 19.65 -0.43
CA ALA A 20 -8.26 19.01 -0.84
C ALA A 20 -8.16 18.97 -2.37
N TRP A 21 -9.20 18.55 -3.07
CA TRP A 21 -9.26 18.53 -4.53
C TRP A 21 -8.98 19.91 -5.13
N LEU A 22 -9.70 20.96 -4.64
CA LEU A 22 -9.50 22.34 -5.14
C LEU A 22 -8.09 22.86 -4.91
N ARG A 23 -7.54 22.59 -3.70
CA ARG A 23 -6.16 22.97 -3.35
C ARG A 23 -5.16 22.33 -4.32
N TYR A 24 -5.24 21.02 -4.55
CA TYR A 24 -4.35 20.30 -5.46
C TYR A 24 -4.50 20.82 -6.89
N ARG A 25 -5.73 21.00 -7.38
CA ARG A 25 -6.00 21.52 -8.73
C ARG A 25 -5.44 22.93 -8.97
N LEU A 26 -5.40 23.78 -7.94
CA LEU A 26 -4.90 25.14 -8.06
C LEU A 26 -3.39 25.25 -7.83
N TRP A 27 -2.84 24.53 -6.86
CA TRP A 27 -1.46 24.68 -6.44
C TRP A 27 -0.49 23.73 -7.18
N GLN A 28 -0.91 22.51 -7.49
CA GLN A 28 -0.05 21.54 -8.17
C GLN A 28 0.51 22.08 -9.51
N PRO A 29 -0.29 22.72 -10.41
CA PRO A 29 0.27 23.29 -11.64
C PRO A 29 1.32 24.35 -11.39
N ARG A 30 1.18 25.14 -10.33
CA ARG A 30 2.18 26.17 -9.97
C ARG A 30 3.50 25.53 -9.54
N HIS A 31 3.44 24.50 -8.68
CA HIS A 31 4.64 23.76 -8.27
C HIS A 31 5.32 23.10 -9.46
N CYS A 32 4.57 22.47 -10.36
CA CYS A 32 5.12 21.85 -11.55
C CYS A 32 5.79 22.88 -12.50
N ARG A 33 5.26 24.12 -12.59
CA ARG A 33 5.86 25.17 -13.45
C ARG A 33 7.17 25.71 -12.91
N VAL A 34 7.30 25.90 -11.58
CA VAL A 34 8.52 26.47 -10.98
C VAL A 34 9.64 25.44 -10.83
N ALA A 35 9.32 24.15 -10.82
CA ALA A 35 10.32 23.10 -10.77
C ALA A 35 11.16 23.07 -12.06
N THR A 36 12.48 23.02 -11.94
CA THR A 36 13.36 22.73 -13.07
C THR A 36 13.23 21.27 -13.48
N ARG A 37 13.19 20.36 -12.50
CA ARG A 37 12.87 18.94 -12.66
C ARG A 37 11.92 18.47 -11.57
N LEU A 38 11.17 17.41 -11.87
CA LEU A 38 10.31 16.73 -10.92
C LEU A 38 10.79 15.29 -10.72
N ILE A 39 10.72 14.82 -9.48
CA ILE A 39 10.83 13.40 -9.16
C ILE A 39 9.42 12.87 -8.96
N ALA A 40 9.06 11.83 -9.70
CA ALA A 40 7.89 11.01 -9.45
C ALA A 40 8.30 9.74 -8.71
N ILE A 41 7.57 9.34 -7.67
CA ILE A 41 7.92 8.16 -6.87
C ILE A 41 7.50 6.83 -7.51
N SER A 42 6.80 6.89 -8.64
CA SER A 42 6.41 5.73 -9.47
C SER A 42 6.19 6.20 -10.91
N ARG A 43 6.20 5.26 -11.85
CA ARG A 43 5.79 5.53 -13.24
C ARG A 43 4.34 5.97 -13.30
N TYR A 44 3.49 5.36 -12.47
CA TYR A 44 2.09 5.74 -12.36
C TYR A 44 1.93 7.23 -12.00
N VAL A 45 2.69 7.74 -11.02
CA VAL A 45 2.68 9.18 -10.67
C VAL A 45 3.30 10.03 -11.80
N ALA A 46 4.32 9.54 -12.50
CA ALA A 46 4.90 10.25 -13.65
C ALA A 46 3.86 10.39 -14.78
N ASP A 47 3.13 9.33 -15.10
CA ASP A 47 2.08 9.36 -16.13
C ASP A 47 0.95 10.32 -15.75
N GLN A 48 0.56 10.35 -14.48
CA GLN A 48 -0.40 11.35 -13.99
C GLN A 48 0.12 12.79 -14.14
N LEU A 49 1.40 13.05 -13.87
CA LEU A 49 2.01 14.36 -14.08
C LEU A 49 2.01 14.76 -15.55
N VAL A 50 2.32 13.84 -16.47
CA VAL A 50 2.24 14.08 -17.92
C VAL A 50 0.81 14.41 -18.34
N GLN A 51 -0.18 13.64 -17.88
CA GLN A 51 -1.61 13.92 -18.12
C GLN A 51 -2.03 15.28 -17.54
N PHE A 52 -1.35 15.73 -16.51
CA PHE A 52 -1.56 17.04 -15.87
C PHE A 52 -0.84 18.19 -16.61
N GLY A 53 -0.14 17.89 -17.71
CA GLY A 53 0.51 18.87 -18.59
C GLY A 53 1.98 19.16 -18.25
N VAL A 54 2.65 18.26 -17.52
CA VAL A 54 4.10 18.34 -17.31
C VAL A 54 4.82 17.65 -18.47
N GLU A 55 5.86 18.27 -18.99
CA GLU A 55 6.72 17.68 -20.03
C GLU A 55 7.46 16.47 -19.48
N ALA A 56 7.41 15.33 -20.20
CA ALA A 56 7.97 14.06 -19.75
C ALA A 56 9.48 14.15 -19.46
N GLU A 57 10.21 14.95 -20.24
CA GLU A 57 11.66 15.16 -20.11
C GLU A 57 12.07 15.85 -18.80
N ARG A 58 11.11 16.47 -18.13
CA ARG A 58 11.31 17.12 -16.82
C ARG A 58 11.04 16.20 -15.66
N ILE A 59 10.54 14.98 -15.91
CA ILE A 59 10.15 14.02 -14.88
C ILE A 59 11.19 12.91 -14.81
N GLU A 60 11.71 12.67 -13.61
CA GLU A 60 12.56 11.51 -13.31
C GLU A 60 11.79 10.59 -12.36
N VAL A 61 11.80 9.29 -12.62
CA VAL A 61 11.17 8.30 -11.73
C VAL A 61 12.19 7.78 -10.74
N ILE A 62 12.02 8.15 -9.47
CA ILE A 62 12.86 7.68 -8.36
C ILE A 62 11.93 7.11 -7.28
N PRO A 63 11.82 5.78 -7.18
CA PRO A 63 10.99 5.14 -6.17
C PRO A 63 11.42 5.50 -4.75
N ASN A 64 10.47 5.45 -3.83
CA ASN A 64 10.78 5.55 -2.40
C ASN A 64 11.60 4.36 -1.94
N GLY A 65 12.56 4.62 -1.05
CA GLY A 65 13.41 3.61 -0.44
C GLY A 65 12.95 3.19 0.95
N ILE A 66 13.36 1.99 1.37
CA ILE A 66 13.18 1.48 2.73
C ILE A 66 14.52 1.03 3.30
N THR A 67 14.65 1.10 4.63
CA THR A 67 15.75 0.50 5.37
C THR A 67 15.32 -0.85 5.94
N ILE A 68 16.12 -1.88 5.71
CA ILE A 68 15.92 -3.20 6.32
C ILE A 68 16.74 -3.23 7.62
N GLU A 69 16.03 -3.23 8.74
CA GLU A 69 16.66 -3.15 10.07
C GLU A 69 16.82 -4.51 10.75
N ARG A 70 16.08 -5.52 10.30
CA ARG A 70 15.96 -6.82 10.98
C ARG A 70 16.08 -7.98 9.98
N PRO A 71 16.45 -9.17 10.45
CA PRO A 71 16.42 -10.37 9.61
C PRO A 71 15.00 -10.68 9.14
N ARG A 72 14.90 -11.19 7.93
CA ARG A 72 13.64 -11.65 7.32
C ARG A 72 12.93 -12.70 8.18
N VAL A 73 11.61 -12.55 8.34
CA VAL A 73 10.75 -13.59 8.92
C VAL A 73 10.72 -14.80 7.97
N LEU A 74 10.86 -16.00 8.52
CA LEU A 74 11.00 -17.25 7.74
C LEU A 74 9.71 -18.09 7.68
N SER A 75 8.77 -17.83 8.59
CA SER A 75 7.47 -18.50 8.64
C SER A 75 6.46 -17.59 9.32
N PRO A 76 5.15 -17.74 9.04
CA PRO A 76 4.14 -16.96 9.73
C PRO A 76 4.06 -17.35 11.22
N GLY A 77 3.85 -16.36 12.08
CA GLY A 77 3.64 -16.59 13.51
C GLY A 77 2.18 -16.94 13.86
N SER A 78 1.25 -16.65 12.95
CA SER A 78 -0.19 -16.89 13.14
C SER A 78 -0.90 -16.90 11.77
N GLU A 79 -2.22 -17.14 11.79
CA GLU A 79 -3.10 -16.96 10.62
C GLU A 79 -3.67 -15.52 10.53
N ASP A 80 -3.17 -14.60 11.33
CA ASP A 80 -3.68 -13.24 11.39
C ASP A 80 -3.33 -12.44 10.13
N LEU A 81 -4.18 -11.48 9.81
CA LEU A 81 -4.00 -10.54 8.72
C LEU A 81 -3.85 -9.12 9.30
N LEU A 82 -2.98 -8.32 8.71
CA LEU A 82 -2.78 -6.92 9.07
C LEU A 82 -3.11 -6.03 7.89
N ALA A 83 -3.82 -4.92 8.13
CA ALA A 83 -4.00 -3.85 7.17
C ALA A 83 -3.70 -2.50 7.82
N LEU A 84 -2.88 -1.67 7.18
CA LEU A 84 -2.60 -0.29 7.61
C LEU A 84 -3.44 0.66 6.76
N ALA A 85 -4.63 0.98 7.22
CA ALA A 85 -5.64 1.67 6.41
C ALA A 85 -6.44 2.67 7.24
N ARG A 86 -6.19 3.96 7.01
CA ARG A 86 -7.10 5.02 7.49
C ARG A 86 -8.49 4.82 6.88
N HIS A 87 -9.53 5.27 7.56
CA HIS A 87 -10.90 5.17 7.07
C HIS A 87 -11.20 6.17 5.94
N ASP A 88 -10.24 6.36 5.03
CA ASP A 88 -10.31 7.23 3.85
C ASP A 88 -10.77 6.44 2.61
N VAL A 89 -11.31 7.15 1.61
CA VAL A 89 -11.92 6.52 0.42
C VAL A 89 -10.88 5.69 -0.36
N ASN A 90 -9.68 6.23 -0.55
CA ASN A 90 -8.63 5.55 -1.30
C ASN A 90 -8.12 4.27 -0.64
N LYS A 91 -8.18 4.15 0.69
CA LYS A 91 -7.77 2.94 1.42
C LYS A 91 -8.78 1.80 1.36
N ASN A 92 -9.99 2.07 0.90
CA ASN A 92 -11.03 1.09 0.55
C ASN A 92 -11.27 -0.02 1.59
N VAL A 93 -11.29 0.36 2.88
CA VAL A 93 -11.58 -0.58 3.99
C VAL A 93 -12.89 -1.37 3.78
N PRO A 94 -13.95 -0.82 3.15
CA PRO A 94 -15.12 -1.60 2.80
C PRO A 94 -14.83 -2.86 1.97
N ALA A 95 -13.85 -2.84 1.05
CA ALA A 95 -13.46 -4.02 0.29
C ALA A 95 -12.79 -5.09 1.20
N LEU A 96 -11.95 -4.66 2.15
CA LEU A 96 -11.38 -5.59 3.16
C LEU A 96 -12.49 -6.29 3.96
N LEU A 97 -13.51 -5.55 4.39
CA LEU A 97 -14.61 -6.12 5.16
C LEU A 97 -15.44 -7.10 4.33
N ARG A 98 -15.73 -6.79 3.06
CA ARG A 98 -16.36 -7.75 2.15
C ARG A 98 -15.51 -9.01 1.99
N GLY A 99 -14.22 -8.82 1.72
CA GLY A 99 -13.28 -9.93 1.53
C GLY A 99 -13.18 -10.84 2.74
N VAL A 100 -13.08 -10.27 3.95
CA VAL A 100 -13.06 -11.08 5.17
C VAL A 100 -14.41 -11.79 5.42
N GLY A 101 -15.52 -11.14 5.08
CA GLY A 101 -16.83 -11.79 5.16
C GLY A 101 -16.94 -13.01 4.24
N GLN A 102 -16.39 -12.93 3.02
CA GLN A 102 -16.27 -14.07 2.12
C GLN A 102 -15.31 -15.14 2.66
N LEU A 103 -14.15 -14.73 3.21
CA LEU A 103 -13.20 -15.66 3.82
C LEU A 103 -13.84 -16.44 4.96
N GLN A 104 -14.58 -15.79 5.85
CA GLN A 104 -15.30 -16.45 6.97
C GLN A 104 -16.34 -17.45 6.47
N THR A 105 -16.91 -17.22 5.31
CA THR A 105 -17.88 -18.13 4.69
C THR A 105 -17.20 -19.30 3.97
N LEU A 106 -16.14 -19.04 3.24
CA LEU A 106 -15.40 -20.03 2.43
C LEU A 106 -14.45 -20.87 3.28
N CYS A 107 -13.95 -20.33 4.39
CA CYS A 107 -13.01 -20.96 5.30
C CYS A 107 -13.47 -20.85 6.77
N PRO A 108 -14.56 -21.52 7.17
CA PRO A 108 -15.10 -21.40 8.54
C PRO A 108 -14.12 -21.92 9.61
N GLN A 109 -13.12 -22.72 9.22
CA GLN A 109 -12.04 -23.21 10.10
C GLN A 109 -10.97 -22.15 10.37
N TRP A 110 -10.91 -21.04 9.60
CA TRP A 110 -9.93 -19.98 9.83
C TRP A 110 -10.09 -19.36 11.23
N LYS A 111 -9.01 -19.33 11.99
CA LYS A 111 -8.98 -18.84 13.39
C LYS A 111 -8.27 -17.49 13.52
N GLY A 112 -7.74 -16.96 12.43
CA GLY A 112 -7.04 -15.69 12.42
C GLY A 112 -7.94 -14.48 12.70
N VAL A 113 -7.29 -13.34 12.87
CA VAL A 113 -7.92 -12.04 13.10
C VAL A 113 -7.40 -11.06 12.03
N LEU A 114 -8.29 -10.35 11.37
CA LEU A 114 -7.90 -9.18 10.58
C LEU A 114 -7.80 -7.96 11.51
N ARG A 115 -6.60 -7.40 11.65
CA ARG A 115 -6.38 -6.12 12.33
C ARG A 115 -6.30 -5.01 11.30
N ILE A 116 -7.20 -4.04 11.37
CA ILE A 116 -7.19 -2.83 10.55
C ILE A 116 -6.75 -1.69 11.43
N VAL A 117 -5.50 -1.23 11.22
CA VAL A 117 -4.90 -0.14 12.01
C VAL A 117 -4.94 1.14 11.18
N GLY A 118 -5.65 2.14 11.67
CA GLY A 118 -5.72 3.43 11.01
C GLY A 118 -6.81 4.35 11.58
N ARG A 119 -6.48 5.63 11.62
CA ARG A 119 -7.37 6.64 12.19
C ARG A 119 -8.71 6.71 11.48
N SER A 120 -9.71 7.07 12.24
CA SER A 120 -11.05 7.40 11.73
C SER A 120 -10.98 8.45 10.61
N GLY A 121 -11.85 8.30 9.63
CA GLY A 121 -11.92 9.14 8.45
C GLY A 121 -13.34 9.18 7.87
N ARG A 122 -13.42 9.58 6.60
CA ARG A 122 -14.71 9.83 5.93
C ARG A 122 -15.63 8.62 5.85
N GLN A 123 -15.07 7.42 5.82
CA GLN A 123 -15.83 6.17 5.69
C GLN A 123 -16.12 5.46 7.02
N SER A 124 -15.73 6.03 8.17
CA SER A 124 -15.85 5.36 9.48
C SER A 124 -17.24 4.82 9.79
N SER A 125 -18.30 5.59 9.52
CA SER A 125 -19.67 5.15 9.77
C SER A 125 -20.10 3.97 8.87
N LEU A 126 -19.67 3.98 7.61
CA LEU A 126 -19.88 2.87 6.67
C LEU A 126 -19.13 1.62 7.14
N ILE A 127 -17.85 1.78 7.50
CA ILE A 127 -16.97 0.71 7.98
C ILE A 127 -17.57 0.05 9.23
N GLN A 128 -18.00 0.84 10.22
CA GLN A 128 -18.64 0.31 11.42
C GLN A 128 -19.94 -0.45 11.14
N ARG A 129 -20.73 0.01 10.17
CA ARG A 129 -21.95 -0.68 9.75
C ARG A 129 -21.62 -2.03 9.10
N LEU A 130 -20.70 -2.05 8.15
CA LEU A 130 -20.27 -3.27 7.46
C LEU A 130 -19.62 -4.26 8.44
N HIS A 131 -18.78 -3.78 9.35
CA HIS A 131 -18.17 -4.61 10.39
C HIS A 131 -19.22 -5.37 11.22
N ARG A 132 -20.30 -4.70 11.64
CA ARG A 132 -21.38 -5.33 12.41
C ARG A 132 -22.18 -6.39 11.62
N GLN A 133 -22.12 -6.34 10.28
CA GLN A 133 -22.82 -7.26 9.37
C GLN A 133 -21.98 -8.50 9.01
N LEU A 134 -20.71 -8.58 9.46
CA LEU A 134 -19.86 -9.74 9.19
C LEU A 134 -20.41 -11.01 9.85
N PRO A 135 -20.18 -12.20 9.27
CA PRO A 135 -20.51 -13.48 9.90
C PRO A 135 -19.89 -13.66 11.29
N ALA A 136 -18.63 -13.26 11.44
CA ALA A 136 -17.89 -13.31 12.72
C ALA A 136 -17.17 -11.96 12.99
N PRO A 137 -17.89 -10.91 13.45
CA PRO A 137 -17.30 -9.58 13.66
C PRO A 137 -16.12 -9.58 14.64
N ALA A 138 -16.09 -10.51 15.59
CA ALA A 138 -15.01 -10.64 16.58
C ALA A 138 -13.64 -10.92 15.96
N GLN A 139 -13.60 -11.51 14.76
CA GLN A 139 -12.36 -11.74 13.99
C GLN A 139 -11.85 -10.51 13.25
N VAL A 140 -12.52 -9.36 13.34
CA VAL A 140 -12.02 -8.09 12.78
C VAL A 140 -11.86 -7.06 13.89
N LYS A 141 -10.66 -6.51 14.01
CA LYS A 141 -10.33 -5.45 14.97
C LYS A 141 -10.08 -4.14 14.25
N LEU A 142 -10.91 -3.15 14.52
CA LEU A 142 -10.70 -1.77 14.08
C LEU A 142 -9.91 -1.04 15.16
N ILE A 143 -8.67 -0.62 14.85
CA ILE A 143 -7.71 -0.05 15.81
C ILE A 143 -7.32 1.34 15.29
N ASP A 144 -7.58 2.39 16.07
CA ASP A 144 -7.32 3.78 15.64
C ASP A 144 -5.82 4.07 15.50
N ALA A 145 -5.01 3.62 16.46
CA ALA A 145 -3.56 3.72 16.45
C ALA A 145 -2.93 2.59 17.26
N MET A 146 -1.71 2.23 16.90
CA MET A 146 -0.90 1.23 17.59
C MET A 146 0.52 1.78 17.76
N PRO A 147 1.17 1.62 18.93
CA PRO A 147 2.58 1.97 19.09
C PRO A 147 3.46 1.22 18.07
N LEU A 148 4.52 1.88 17.58
CA LEU A 148 5.36 1.33 16.52
C LEU A 148 5.89 -0.07 16.84
N GLN A 149 6.36 -0.29 18.08
CA GLN A 149 6.88 -1.60 18.48
C GLN A 149 5.83 -2.71 18.44
N GLU A 150 4.60 -2.41 18.88
CA GLU A 150 3.46 -3.34 18.82
C GLU A 150 3.03 -3.60 17.37
N LEU A 151 3.02 -2.55 16.54
CA LEU A 151 2.71 -2.65 15.12
C LEU A 151 3.70 -3.56 14.40
N MET A 152 5.00 -3.36 14.63
CA MET A 152 6.04 -4.19 14.03
C MET A 152 5.97 -5.65 14.52
N ALA A 153 5.69 -5.87 15.82
CA ALA A 153 5.49 -7.22 16.35
C ALA A 153 4.25 -7.89 15.73
N CYS A 154 3.15 -7.14 15.60
CA CYS A 154 1.93 -7.60 14.93
C CYS A 154 2.20 -7.95 13.45
N MET A 155 2.90 -7.10 12.71
CA MET A 155 3.27 -7.33 11.31
C MET A 155 4.10 -8.60 11.18
N ARG A 156 5.16 -8.76 11.98
CA ARG A 156 6.07 -9.92 11.93
C ARG A 156 5.42 -11.24 12.32
N SER A 157 4.33 -11.21 13.08
CA SER A 157 3.57 -12.41 13.44
C SER A 157 2.42 -12.72 12.49
N SER A 158 2.07 -11.83 11.59
CA SER A 158 0.94 -12.00 10.67
C SER A 158 1.24 -12.99 9.54
N LEU A 159 0.20 -13.65 9.02
CA LEU A 159 0.26 -14.43 7.79
C LEU A 159 0.62 -13.53 6.59
N ALA A 160 -0.03 -12.38 6.51
CA ALA A 160 0.17 -11.42 5.44
C ALA A 160 -0.24 -10.00 5.85
N LEU A 161 0.36 -8.99 5.18
CA LEU A 161 -0.19 -7.64 5.15
C LEU A 161 -1.12 -7.50 3.93
N ILE A 162 -2.25 -6.84 4.14
CA ILE A 162 -3.28 -6.62 3.13
C ILE A 162 -3.38 -5.14 2.79
N SER A 163 -3.37 -4.80 1.50
CA SER A 163 -3.73 -3.48 1.01
C SER A 163 -4.86 -3.57 -0.02
N ALA A 164 -6.00 -2.96 0.28
CA ALA A 164 -7.15 -2.89 -0.62
C ALA A 164 -7.30 -1.51 -1.29
N SER A 165 -6.26 -0.71 -1.29
CA SER A 165 -6.29 0.66 -1.80
C SER A 165 -6.82 0.70 -3.24
N SER A 166 -7.66 1.68 -3.53
CA SER A 166 -8.14 1.96 -4.89
C SER A 166 -7.27 2.96 -5.64
N GLU A 167 -6.41 3.67 -4.91
CA GLU A 167 -5.50 4.68 -5.45
C GLU A 167 -4.32 4.90 -4.50
N GLU A 168 -3.11 4.82 -5.02
CA GLU A 168 -1.86 5.08 -4.30
C GLU A 168 -0.80 5.67 -5.22
N GLY A 169 0.13 6.44 -4.64
CA GLY A 169 1.35 6.84 -5.33
C GLY A 169 2.47 5.80 -5.21
N PHE A 170 2.48 5.01 -4.11
CA PHE A 170 3.52 4.02 -3.82
C PHE A 170 3.06 2.88 -2.89
N ASP A 171 2.30 3.18 -1.84
CA ASP A 171 1.85 2.27 -0.76
C ASP A 171 2.97 1.73 0.13
N TYR A 172 3.58 2.62 0.92
CA TYR A 172 4.67 2.30 1.87
C TYR A 172 4.41 1.07 2.75
N PRO A 173 3.24 0.88 3.39
CA PRO A 173 2.96 -0.29 4.20
C PRO A 173 3.25 -1.63 3.52
N VAL A 174 3.03 -1.73 2.21
CA VAL A 174 3.32 -2.94 1.44
C VAL A 174 4.82 -3.18 1.37
N LEU A 175 5.62 -2.13 1.15
CA LEU A 175 7.08 -2.25 1.14
C LEU A 175 7.64 -2.51 2.55
N GLU A 176 7.06 -1.91 3.59
CA GLU A 176 7.42 -2.16 4.99
C GLU A 176 7.23 -3.64 5.37
N ALA A 177 6.10 -4.24 4.99
CA ALA A 177 5.86 -5.67 5.23
C ALA A 177 6.88 -6.54 4.50
N LYS A 178 7.23 -6.20 3.27
CA LYS A 178 8.25 -6.91 2.49
C LYS A 178 9.64 -6.80 3.12
N ALA A 179 9.99 -5.63 3.66
CA ALA A 179 11.24 -5.42 4.40
C ALA A 179 11.32 -6.22 5.72
N GLU A 180 10.20 -6.70 6.24
CA GLU A 180 10.14 -7.65 7.35
C GLU A 180 10.03 -9.11 6.87
N GLY A 181 9.92 -9.34 5.56
CA GLY A 181 9.74 -10.67 4.97
C GLY A 181 8.32 -11.21 5.10
N ILE A 182 7.33 -10.33 5.25
CA ILE A 182 5.92 -10.71 5.33
C ILE A 182 5.30 -10.65 3.93
N PRO A 183 4.67 -11.73 3.45
CA PRO A 183 3.90 -11.73 2.22
C PRO A 183 2.82 -10.66 2.20
N THR A 184 2.48 -10.21 1.02
CA THR A 184 1.48 -9.17 0.85
C THR A 184 0.40 -9.61 -0.13
N ILE A 185 -0.86 -9.24 0.16
CA ILE A 185 -2.01 -9.43 -0.71
C ILE A 185 -2.54 -8.03 -1.01
N VAL A 186 -2.51 -7.61 -2.27
CA VAL A 186 -2.77 -6.23 -2.64
C VAL A 186 -3.84 -6.13 -3.72
N SER A 187 -4.57 -5.02 -3.73
CA SER A 187 -5.53 -4.73 -4.79
C SER A 187 -4.83 -4.57 -6.14
N ASP A 188 -5.53 -4.95 -7.20
CA ASP A 188 -5.05 -4.84 -8.57
C ASP A 188 -5.20 -3.40 -9.09
N ILE A 189 -4.25 -2.54 -8.74
CA ILE A 189 -4.13 -1.15 -9.19
C ILE A 189 -2.77 -0.91 -9.87
N PRO A 190 -2.65 0.13 -10.72
CA PRO A 190 -1.43 0.35 -11.51
C PRO A 190 -0.13 0.34 -10.70
N VAL A 191 -0.09 1.03 -9.57
CA VAL A 191 1.11 1.10 -8.73
C VAL A 191 1.45 -0.24 -8.06
N HIS A 192 0.46 -1.03 -7.69
CA HIS A 192 0.69 -2.38 -7.16
C HIS A 192 1.22 -3.33 -8.24
N ARG A 193 0.73 -3.23 -9.48
CA ARG A 193 1.32 -3.96 -10.62
C ARG A 193 2.74 -3.52 -10.87
N GLU A 194 3.02 -2.21 -10.87
CA GLU A 194 4.36 -1.67 -11.12
C GLU A 194 5.43 -2.25 -10.18
N PHE A 195 5.13 -2.32 -8.88
CA PHE A 195 6.14 -2.71 -7.88
C PHE A 195 5.97 -4.13 -7.35
N HIS A 196 4.76 -4.67 -7.32
CA HIS A 196 4.45 -5.82 -6.47
C HIS A 196 3.92 -7.04 -7.22
N GLU A 197 3.66 -6.96 -8.54
CA GLU A 197 3.03 -8.04 -9.32
C GLU A 197 3.74 -9.39 -9.17
N THR A 198 5.07 -9.39 -9.12
CA THR A 198 5.87 -10.62 -9.02
C THR A 198 6.13 -11.09 -7.58
N SER A 199 5.74 -10.32 -6.59
CA SER A 199 6.08 -10.57 -5.16
C SER A 199 4.90 -10.36 -4.21
N SER A 200 3.67 -10.32 -4.75
CA SER A 200 2.42 -10.24 -4.00
C SER A 200 1.34 -11.07 -4.69
N LEU A 201 0.32 -11.43 -3.95
CA LEU A 201 -0.95 -11.90 -4.52
C LEU A 201 -1.83 -10.69 -4.83
N LEU A 202 -2.40 -10.64 -6.03
CA LEU A 202 -3.29 -9.56 -6.43
C LEU A 202 -4.75 -9.99 -6.34
N PHE A 203 -5.65 -9.07 -5.97
CA PHE A 203 -7.09 -9.29 -6.00
C PHE A 203 -7.83 -8.05 -6.53
N SER A 204 -9.02 -8.25 -7.11
CA SER A 204 -9.87 -7.15 -7.53
C SER A 204 -10.45 -6.42 -6.30
N GLY A 205 -10.17 -5.13 -6.18
CA GLY A 205 -10.70 -4.28 -5.09
C GLY A 205 -12.15 -3.83 -5.30
N VAL A 206 -12.75 -4.18 -6.43
CA VAL A 206 -14.12 -3.76 -6.82
C VAL A 206 -15.13 -4.90 -6.83
N ASP A 207 -14.68 -6.15 -6.72
CA ASP A 207 -15.55 -7.32 -6.63
C ASP A 207 -16.23 -7.44 -5.24
N ASP A 208 -16.98 -8.51 -5.05
CA ASP A 208 -17.68 -8.82 -3.80
C ASP A 208 -16.77 -9.35 -2.68
N GLY A 209 -15.45 -9.41 -2.91
CA GLY A 209 -14.43 -9.89 -1.98
C GLY A 209 -14.04 -11.36 -2.16
N VAL A 210 -14.56 -12.05 -3.16
CA VAL A 210 -14.22 -13.46 -3.43
C VAL A 210 -12.74 -13.61 -3.76
N GLY A 211 -12.21 -12.77 -4.68
CA GLY A 211 -10.80 -12.81 -5.05
C GLY A 211 -9.87 -12.61 -3.84
N PHE A 212 -10.19 -11.70 -2.93
CA PHE A 212 -9.46 -11.56 -1.66
C PHE A 212 -9.47 -12.85 -0.84
N ALA A 213 -10.65 -13.44 -0.63
CA ALA A 213 -10.80 -14.63 0.18
C ALA A 213 -10.03 -15.84 -0.41
N GLU A 214 -10.03 -15.98 -1.73
CA GLU A 214 -9.26 -17.00 -2.44
C GLU A 214 -7.75 -16.82 -2.25
N GLN A 215 -7.24 -15.60 -2.35
CA GLN A 215 -5.81 -15.33 -2.15
C GLN A 215 -5.37 -15.64 -0.71
N VAL A 216 -6.18 -15.26 0.28
CA VAL A 216 -5.90 -15.62 1.69
C VAL A 216 -5.94 -17.13 1.89
N ARG A 217 -6.96 -17.80 1.36
CA ARG A 217 -7.09 -19.26 1.43
C ARG A 217 -5.89 -19.97 0.82
N THR A 218 -5.43 -19.52 -0.34
CA THR A 218 -4.23 -20.08 -0.98
C THR A 218 -3.01 -19.95 -0.09
N LEU A 219 -2.81 -18.79 0.54
CA LEU A 219 -1.67 -18.56 1.42
C LEU A 219 -1.74 -19.36 2.73
N LEU A 220 -2.95 -19.64 3.23
CA LEU A 220 -3.17 -20.46 4.41
C LEU A 220 -2.75 -21.93 4.22
N VAL A 221 -2.90 -22.45 3.00
CA VAL A 221 -2.66 -23.88 2.71
C VAL A 221 -1.32 -24.17 2.03
N ASP A 222 -0.69 -23.15 1.44
CA ASP A 222 0.55 -23.31 0.69
C ASP A 222 1.73 -22.57 1.38
N SER A 223 2.42 -23.28 2.26
CA SER A 223 3.60 -22.76 2.96
C SER A 223 4.80 -22.51 2.01
N SER A 224 4.86 -23.21 0.88
CA SER A 224 5.90 -22.98 -0.11
C SER A 224 5.70 -21.67 -0.84
N LEU A 225 4.47 -21.35 -1.22
CA LEU A 225 4.09 -20.05 -1.78
C LEU A 225 4.34 -18.92 -0.78
N TRP A 226 3.97 -19.13 0.51
CA TRP A 226 4.28 -18.15 1.56
C TRP A 226 5.79 -17.84 1.60
N SER A 227 6.62 -18.88 1.63
CA SER A 227 8.07 -18.75 1.68
C SER A 227 8.64 -18.10 0.42
N GLN A 228 8.08 -18.37 -0.76
CA GLN A 228 8.45 -17.75 -2.02
C GLN A 228 8.14 -16.25 -1.99
N LEU A 229 6.90 -15.85 -1.70
CA LEU A 229 6.48 -14.45 -1.65
C LEU A 229 7.27 -13.65 -0.60
N SER A 230 7.59 -14.28 0.54
CA SER A 230 8.45 -13.69 1.56
C SER A 230 9.85 -13.37 1.00
N ARG A 231 10.49 -14.31 0.25
CA ARG A 231 11.81 -14.08 -0.37
C ARG A 231 11.76 -13.02 -1.48
N ASP A 232 10.76 -13.13 -2.36
CA ASP A 232 10.65 -12.23 -3.51
C ASP A 232 10.35 -10.80 -3.05
N GLY A 233 9.49 -10.66 -2.02
CA GLY A 233 9.22 -9.38 -1.38
C GLY A 233 10.44 -8.78 -0.71
N TRP A 234 11.21 -9.58 0.03
CA TRP A 234 12.47 -9.16 0.65
C TRP A 234 13.47 -8.66 -0.39
N THR A 235 13.69 -9.41 -1.46
CA THR A 235 14.57 -9.02 -2.56
C THR A 235 14.13 -7.70 -3.21
N LEU A 236 12.82 -7.47 -3.35
CA LEU A 236 12.30 -6.18 -3.81
C LEU A 236 12.66 -5.06 -2.82
N ALA A 237 12.49 -5.28 -1.51
CA ALA A 237 12.82 -4.29 -0.49
C ALA A 237 14.32 -3.96 -0.48
N GLU A 238 15.20 -4.94 -0.64
CA GLU A 238 16.67 -4.73 -0.80
C GLU A 238 16.98 -3.84 -2.01
N ARG A 239 16.31 -4.06 -3.13
CA ARG A 239 16.48 -3.25 -4.34
C ARG A 239 15.97 -1.82 -4.18
N LEU A 240 14.84 -1.64 -3.47
CA LEU A 240 14.25 -0.34 -3.15
C LEU A 240 14.80 0.18 -1.82
N SER A 241 16.12 0.29 -1.71
CA SER A 241 16.77 0.78 -0.49
C SER A 241 16.80 2.31 -0.43
N VAL A 242 16.88 2.86 0.80
CA VAL A 242 17.10 4.30 1.01
C VAL A 242 18.40 4.77 0.34
N ASP A 243 19.45 3.96 0.37
CA ASP A 243 20.73 4.31 -0.26
C ASP A 243 20.61 4.43 -1.79
N ALA A 244 19.85 3.53 -2.43
CA ALA A 244 19.57 3.60 -3.85
C ALA A 244 18.77 4.87 -4.19
N GLN A 245 17.74 5.19 -3.42
CA GLN A 245 16.95 6.42 -3.58
C GLN A 245 17.80 7.67 -3.41
N GLN A 246 18.62 7.74 -2.35
CA GLN A 246 19.49 8.88 -2.09
C GLN A 246 20.51 9.09 -3.21
N SER A 247 21.15 8.01 -3.68
CA SER A 247 22.12 8.06 -4.76
C SER A 247 21.50 8.61 -6.05
N ALA A 248 20.27 8.18 -6.38
CA ALA A 248 19.55 8.67 -7.54
C ALA A 248 19.19 10.17 -7.40
N ILE A 249 18.72 10.60 -6.23
CA ILE A 249 18.41 12.02 -5.95
C ILE A 249 19.66 12.88 -6.05
N VAL A 250 20.79 12.45 -5.48
CA VAL A 250 22.08 13.19 -5.55
C VAL A 250 22.54 13.33 -7.00
N SER A 251 22.39 12.27 -7.81
CA SER A 251 22.71 12.31 -9.24
C SER A 251 21.89 13.37 -9.99
N GLN A 252 20.58 13.44 -9.69
CA GLN A 252 19.71 14.48 -10.29
C GLN A 252 20.09 15.88 -9.84
N LEU A 253 20.39 16.09 -8.57
CA LEU A 253 20.86 17.39 -8.06
C LEU A 253 22.17 17.82 -8.75
N ALA A 254 23.13 16.91 -8.90
CA ALA A 254 24.39 17.21 -9.59
C ALA A 254 24.18 17.60 -11.07
N SER A 255 23.18 17.02 -11.75
CA SER A 255 22.85 17.37 -13.13
C SER A 255 22.23 18.76 -13.29
N LEU A 256 21.63 19.31 -12.23
CA LEU A 256 21.02 20.65 -12.24
C LEU A 256 22.01 21.79 -12.02
N VAL A 257 23.21 21.49 -11.53
CA VAL A 257 24.25 22.49 -11.20
C VAL A 257 25.26 22.66 -12.35
N ARG A 258 25.26 21.72 -13.29
CA ARG A 258 26.05 21.80 -14.53
C ARG A 258 25.31 22.59 -15.60
#